data_982af5903f0ee409c9f0a340770ac848
#
_entry.id   982af5903f0ee409c9f0a340770ac848
#
_cell.length_a   1.000
_cell.length_b   1.000
_cell.length_c   1.000
_cell.angle_alpha   90.00
_cell.angle_beta   90.00
_cell.angle_gamma   90.00
#
_symmetry.space_group_name_H-M   'P 1'
#
loop_
_entity.id
_entity.type
_entity.pdbx_description
1 polymer ?
#
loop_
_entity_poly.entity_id
_entity_poly.type
_entity_poly.pdbx_seq_one_letter_code
_entity_poly.pdbx_strand_id
1 'polypeptide(L)'
;MSRLVFRGFAAIGLLFALAVPVANAQDTVRVRGTIDRVEGDTYVIKTRAGPEVKVKLPDNVIVVALTKASLADIKQGSYVGVAGMPQPDGSQRALEVHIFPEPMRGAGDGHRGWDLQPSSTMTNGNVEQATPSGDGQTLTLKYKDGEKKISVPADTPIVVYVSGEKSELKPGAAIFIAAATKQPDGTLVTPRVNVGRGVAPPM
;
A
#
# COMPACT_ATOMS: atom_id res chain seq x y z
N MET A 1 68.79 11.12 51.22
CA MET A 1 67.56 10.35 51.60
C MET A 1 66.33 11.16 51.17
N SER A 2 65.74 10.87 49.99
CA SER A 2 64.68 11.67 49.45
C SER A 2 63.49 10.67 49.15
N ARG A 3 62.40 10.86 49.87
CA ARG A 3 61.17 10.02 49.71
C ARG A 3 60.28 10.65 48.64
N LEU A 4 60.10 9.95 47.54
CA LEU A 4 59.17 10.29 46.46
C LEU A 4 57.78 9.80 46.85
N VAL A 5 56.82 10.72 46.95
CA VAL A 5 55.40 10.40 47.18
C VAL A 5 54.68 10.44 45.85
N PHE A 6 54.24 9.26 45.39
CA PHE A 6 53.36 9.10 44.21
C PHE A 6 51.91 9.41 44.58
N ARG A 7 51.35 10.46 44.04
CA ARG A 7 49.90 10.76 44.10
C ARG A 7 49.22 10.16 42.89
N GLY A 8 48.44 9.07 43.11
CA GLY A 8 47.61 8.47 42.07
C GLY A 8 46.36 9.34 41.83
N PHE A 9 46.16 9.75 40.60
CA PHE A 9 44.89 10.34 40.14
C PHE A 9 43.98 9.21 39.68
N ALA A 10 42.87 9.00 40.40
CA ALA A 10 41.77 8.12 39.96
C ALA A 10 40.86 8.93 39.03
N ALA A 11 40.89 8.59 37.73
CA ALA A 11 39.94 9.14 36.76
C ALA A 11 38.65 8.33 36.81
N ILE A 12 37.58 8.89 37.34
CA ILE A 12 36.23 8.33 37.32
C ILE A 12 35.64 8.66 35.94
N GLY A 13 35.63 7.68 35.06
CA GLY A 13 34.95 7.77 33.77
C GLY A 13 33.44 7.65 33.95
N LEU A 14 32.69 8.74 33.74
CA LEU A 14 31.23 8.76 33.74
C LEU A 14 30.71 8.22 32.41
N LEU A 15 30.28 6.95 32.36
CA LEU A 15 29.59 6.39 31.20
C LEU A 15 28.18 7.00 31.11
N PHE A 16 28.00 7.93 30.20
CA PHE A 16 26.66 8.38 29.78
C PHE A 16 26.03 7.30 28.85
N ALA A 17 25.16 6.51 29.39
CA ALA A 17 24.31 5.61 28.58
C ALA A 17 23.30 6.45 27.79
N LEU A 18 23.53 6.65 26.51
CA LEU A 18 22.55 7.23 25.58
C LEU A 18 21.41 6.24 25.40
N ALA A 19 20.30 6.45 26.10
CA ALA A 19 19.05 5.75 25.85
C ALA A 19 18.51 6.21 24.47
N VAL A 20 18.75 5.41 23.43
CA VAL A 20 18.15 5.60 22.10
C VAL A 20 16.67 5.25 22.25
N PRO A 21 15.71 6.17 21.99
CA PRO A 21 14.31 5.81 21.99
C PRO A 21 14.06 4.76 20.90
N VAL A 22 13.60 3.58 21.26
CA VAL A 22 13.12 2.56 20.32
C VAL A 22 11.83 3.13 19.74
N ALA A 23 11.87 3.59 18.51
CA ALA A 23 10.69 3.94 17.75
C ALA A 23 9.88 2.65 17.57
N ASN A 24 8.79 2.48 18.32
CA ASN A 24 7.82 1.43 18.07
C ASN A 24 7.21 1.68 16.71
N ALA A 25 7.58 0.90 15.70
CA ALA A 25 6.85 0.85 14.44
C ALA A 25 5.42 0.39 14.78
N GLN A 26 4.45 1.27 14.61
CA GLN A 26 3.05 0.91 14.82
C GLN A 26 2.66 -0.14 13.79
N ASP A 27 2.19 -1.30 14.26
CA ASP A 27 1.70 -2.36 13.40
C ASP A 27 0.52 -1.85 12.57
N THR A 28 0.72 -1.79 11.26
CA THR A 28 -0.35 -1.43 10.33
C THR A 28 -0.92 -2.68 9.68
N VAL A 29 -2.24 -2.70 9.53
CA VAL A 29 -2.99 -3.78 8.88
C VAL A 29 -3.69 -3.26 7.62
N ARG A 30 -3.84 -4.12 6.62
CA ARG A 30 -4.68 -3.86 5.46
C ARG A 30 -6.09 -4.32 5.72
N VAL A 31 -7.06 -3.53 5.24
CA VAL A 31 -8.48 -3.89 5.36
C VAL A 31 -9.10 -3.91 3.97
N ARG A 32 -9.69 -5.04 3.60
CA ARG A 32 -10.48 -5.23 2.38
C ARG A 32 -11.87 -5.70 2.78
N GLY A 33 -12.89 -4.99 2.35
CA GLY A 33 -14.24 -5.39 2.72
C GLY A 33 -15.30 -4.43 2.23
N THR A 34 -16.46 -4.56 2.81
CA THR A 34 -17.63 -3.73 2.55
C THR A 34 -18.06 -3.04 3.84
N ILE A 35 -18.40 -1.77 3.77
CA ILE A 35 -18.97 -1.05 4.90
C ILE A 35 -20.34 -1.67 5.19
N ASP A 36 -20.49 -2.25 6.37
CA ASP A 36 -21.76 -2.81 6.85
C ASP A 36 -22.66 -1.69 7.39
N ARG A 37 -22.11 -0.88 8.30
CA ARG A 37 -22.81 0.25 8.92
C ARG A 37 -21.85 1.34 9.38
N VAL A 38 -22.40 2.51 9.66
CA VAL A 38 -21.66 3.69 10.14
C VAL A 38 -22.23 4.11 11.49
N GLU A 39 -21.38 4.22 12.49
CA GLU A 39 -21.70 4.59 13.87
C GLU A 39 -20.91 5.86 14.25
N GLY A 40 -21.44 7.03 13.87
CA GLY A 40 -20.74 8.31 14.05
C GLY A 40 -19.48 8.39 13.17
N ASP A 41 -18.29 8.47 13.79
CA ASP A 41 -16.98 8.46 13.11
C ASP A 41 -16.39 7.04 12.92
N THR A 42 -17.12 6.04 13.37
CA THR A 42 -16.70 4.63 13.35
C THR A 42 -17.43 3.87 12.25
N TYR A 43 -16.68 3.25 11.38
CA TYR A 43 -17.16 2.44 10.26
C TYR A 43 -16.95 0.96 10.60
N VAL A 44 -18.04 0.20 10.60
CA VAL A 44 -17.99 -1.26 10.77
C VAL A 44 -17.87 -1.89 9.39
N ILE A 45 -16.78 -2.64 9.19
CA ILE A 45 -16.43 -3.20 7.90
C ILE A 45 -16.47 -4.73 8.01
N LYS A 46 -17.28 -5.34 7.17
CA LYS A 46 -17.27 -6.79 6.95
C LYS A 46 -16.12 -7.12 6.02
N THR A 47 -15.07 -7.74 6.56
CA THR A 47 -13.87 -8.03 5.77
C THR A 47 -14.09 -9.19 4.81
N ARG A 48 -13.27 -9.26 3.75
CA ARG A 48 -13.26 -10.43 2.84
C ARG A 48 -12.86 -11.73 3.55
N ALA A 49 -12.08 -11.63 4.62
CA ALA A 49 -11.67 -12.78 5.45
C ALA A 49 -12.78 -13.27 6.40
N GLY A 50 -13.90 -12.54 6.52
CA GLY A 50 -15.07 -12.91 7.31
C GLY A 50 -15.30 -12.07 8.58
N PRO A 51 -14.32 -11.81 9.47
CA PRO A 51 -14.57 -11.06 10.67
C PRO A 51 -14.89 -9.60 10.41
N GLU A 52 -15.73 -8.99 11.25
CA GLU A 52 -15.95 -7.56 11.26
C GLU A 52 -14.77 -6.84 11.94
N VAL A 53 -14.45 -5.66 11.42
CA VAL A 53 -13.50 -4.74 12.05
C VAL A 53 -14.10 -3.36 12.16
N LYS A 54 -13.74 -2.64 13.24
CA LYS A 54 -14.13 -1.24 13.44
C LYS A 54 -12.98 -0.34 13.00
N VAL A 55 -13.30 0.61 12.12
CA VAL A 55 -12.34 1.60 11.62
C VAL A 55 -12.85 3.00 11.95
N LYS A 56 -12.07 3.75 12.70
CA LYS A 56 -12.35 5.14 13.00
C LYS A 56 -11.68 6.03 11.96
N LEU A 57 -12.46 6.95 11.39
CA LEU A 57 -12.00 7.89 10.39
C LEU A 57 -12.00 9.32 10.95
N PRO A 58 -10.91 10.08 10.82
CA PRO A 58 -10.88 11.48 11.21
C PRO A 58 -11.77 12.33 10.26
N ASP A 59 -12.13 13.54 10.69
CA ASP A 59 -12.97 14.43 9.88
C ASP A 59 -12.33 14.80 8.55
N ASN A 60 -11.01 14.92 8.52
CA ASN A 60 -10.21 15.21 7.33
C ASN A 60 -9.71 13.96 6.61
N VAL A 61 -10.44 12.83 6.71
CA VAL A 61 -10.08 11.61 5.99
C VAL A 61 -9.96 11.86 4.49
N ILE A 62 -8.87 11.36 3.91
CA ILE A 62 -8.66 11.39 2.46
C ILE A 62 -9.41 10.20 1.85
N VAL A 63 -10.41 10.50 1.02
CA VAL A 63 -11.12 9.48 0.26
C VAL A 63 -10.64 9.51 -1.18
N VAL A 64 -10.25 8.35 -1.68
CA VAL A 64 -9.84 8.14 -3.07
C VAL A 64 -10.79 7.12 -3.67
N ALA A 65 -11.42 7.47 -4.77
CA ALA A 65 -12.30 6.55 -5.47
C ALA A 65 -11.53 5.80 -6.57
N LEU A 66 -11.97 4.55 -6.83
CA LEU A 66 -11.48 3.75 -7.94
C LEU A 66 -12.62 3.52 -8.92
N THR A 67 -12.35 3.82 -10.20
CA THR A 67 -13.27 3.58 -11.30
C THR A 67 -12.67 2.57 -12.27
N LYS A 68 -13.52 1.86 -13.00
CA LYS A 68 -13.08 0.91 -14.02
C LYS A 68 -12.30 1.63 -15.12
N ALA A 69 -11.20 1.03 -15.54
CA ALA A 69 -10.40 1.41 -16.69
C ALA A 69 -10.18 0.19 -17.61
N SER A 70 -9.45 0.37 -18.70
CA SER A 70 -9.19 -0.64 -19.72
C SER A 70 -7.70 -0.72 -20.07
N LEU A 71 -7.30 -1.75 -20.79
CA LEU A 71 -5.93 -1.87 -21.34
C LEU A 71 -5.53 -0.64 -22.17
N ALA A 72 -6.45 -0.04 -22.90
CA ALA A 72 -6.19 1.14 -23.73
C ALA A 72 -5.82 2.39 -22.93
N ASP A 73 -6.13 2.40 -21.64
CA ASP A 73 -5.79 3.51 -20.73
C ASP A 73 -4.35 3.38 -20.19
N ILE A 74 -3.72 2.19 -20.32
CA ILE A 74 -2.32 1.98 -19.96
C ILE A 74 -1.44 2.38 -21.14
N LYS A 75 -0.75 3.50 -21.03
CA LYS A 75 0.12 4.05 -22.07
C LYS A 75 1.56 4.12 -21.61
N GLN A 76 2.48 4.19 -22.56
CA GLN A 76 3.87 4.56 -22.27
C GLN A 76 3.89 5.89 -21.49
N GLY A 77 4.69 5.95 -20.44
CA GLY A 77 4.75 7.08 -19.52
C GLY A 77 3.70 7.06 -18.41
N SER A 78 2.67 6.18 -18.44
CA SER A 78 1.76 6.00 -17.31
C SER A 78 2.53 5.53 -16.06
N TYR A 79 2.10 5.95 -14.89
CA TYR A 79 2.55 5.37 -13.63
C TYR A 79 1.49 4.37 -13.14
N VAL A 80 1.88 3.12 -12.98
CA VAL A 80 0.94 2.04 -12.64
C VAL A 80 1.44 1.20 -11.48
N GLY A 81 0.50 0.59 -10.74
CA GLY A 81 0.76 -0.47 -9.80
C GLY A 81 0.17 -1.77 -10.34
N VAL A 82 0.94 -2.83 -10.32
CA VAL A 82 0.48 -4.15 -10.76
C VAL A 82 0.67 -5.16 -9.65
N ALA A 83 -0.42 -5.72 -9.15
CA ALA A 83 -0.37 -6.96 -8.39
C ALA A 83 -0.27 -8.12 -9.39
N GLY A 84 0.68 -9.02 -9.19
CA GLY A 84 0.95 -10.09 -10.13
C GLY A 84 1.54 -11.33 -9.50
N MET A 85 1.50 -12.42 -10.26
CA MET A 85 2.11 -13.70 -9.92
C MET A 85 3.44 -13.84 -10.66
N PRO A 86 4.55 -14.12 -9.93
CA PRO A 86 5.82 -14.45 -10.56
C PRO A 86 5.70 -15.63 -11.52
N GLN A 87 6.41 -15.53 -12.65
CA GLN A 87 6.49 -16.58 -13.65
C GLN A 87 7.90 -17.21 -13.65
N PRO A 88 8.06 -18.46 -14.12
CA PRO A 88 9.36 -19.16 -14.15
C PRO A 88 10.45 -18.43 -14.93
N ASP A 89 10.08 -17.60 -15.91
CA ASP A 89 11.01 -16.80 -16.74
C ASP A 89 11.42 -15.47 -16.07
N GLY A 90 11.02 -15.24 -14.81
CA GLY A 90 11.28 -14.01 -14.07
C GLY A 90 10.32 -12.85 -14.37
N SER A 91 9.44 -13.02 -15.35
CA SER A 91 8.34 -12.07 -15.62
C SER A 91 7.22 -12.20 -14.57
N GLN A 92 6.18 -11.42 -14.74
CA GLN A 92 4.95 -11.53 -13.93
C GLN A 92 3.72 -11.62 -14.81
N ARG A 93 2.68 -12.31 -14.31
CA ARG A 93 1.33 -12.27 -14.86
C ARG A 93 0.48 -11.39 -13.95
N ALA A 94 -0.10 -10.34 -14.50
CA ALA A 94 -0.96 -9.43 -13.75
C ALA A 94 -2.22 -10.13 -13.23
N LEU A 95 -2.56 -9.84 -11.98
CA LEU A 95 -3.83 -10.17 -11.34
C LEU A 95 -4.76 -8.95 -11.38
N GLU A 96 -4.18 -7.75 -11.32
CA GLU A 96 -4.87 -6.47 -11.38
C GLU A 96 -3.89 -5.34 -11.71
N VAL A 97 -4.40 -4.25 -12.27
CA VAL A 97 -3.61 -3.05 -12.59
C VAL A 97 -4.31 -1.81 -12.04
N HIS A 98 -3.53 -0.93 -11.41
CA HIS A 98 -3.97 0.38 -10.94
C HIS A 98 -3.24 1.47 -11.70
N ILE A 99 -3.98 2.36 -12.34
CA ILE A 99 -3.42 3.53 -13.00
C ILE A 99 -3.46 4.69 -12.00
N PHE A 100 -2.30 5.27 -11.71
CA PHE A 100 -2.19 6.42 -10.81
C PHE A 100 -2.30 7.71 -11.59
N PRO A 101 -3.08 8.70 -11.11
CA PRO A 101 -3.07 10.05 -11.67
C PRO A 101 -1.73 10.73 -11.37
N GLU A 102 -1.38 11.74 -12.14
CA GLU A 102 -0.07 12.41 -12.04
C GLU A 102 0.30 12.88 -10.61
N PRO A 103 -0.61 13.45 -9.80
CA PRO A 103 -0.29 13.82 -8.42
C PRO A 103 0.10 12.65 -7.50
N MET A 104 -0.17 11.41 -7.90
CA MET A 104 0.18 10.19 -7.17
C MET A 104 1.39 9.46 -7.78
N ARG A 105 2.04 10.02 -8.80
CA ARG A 105 3.24 9.44 -9.41
C ARG A 105 4.32 9.23 -8.34
N GLY A 106 4.96 8.06 -8.34
CA GLY A 106 5.95 7.67 -7.35
C GLY A 106 5.37 7.02 -6.09
N ALA A 107 4.03 6.97 -5.94
CA ALA A 107 3.41 6.33 -4.79
C ALA A 107 3.77 4.84 -4.71
N GLY A 108 4.47 4.45 -3.62
CA GLY A 108 4.87 3.07 -3.39
C GLY A 108 5.78 2.49 -4.47
N ASP A 109 6.63 3.31 -5.11
CA ASP A 109 7.59 2.88 -6.14
C ASP A 109 8.40 1.66 -5.69
N GLY A 110 8.58 0.70 -6.61
CA GLY A 110 9.36 -0.51 -6.34
C GLY A 110 8.59 -1.81 -6.52
N HIS A 111 9.31 -2.91 -6.20
CA HIS A 111 8.82 -4.28 -6.28
C HIS A 111 8.89 -4.95 -4.90
N ARG A 112 7.78 -5.57 -4.44
CA ARG A 112 7.68 -6.16 -3.09
C ARG A 112 6.64 -7.27 -3.04
N GLY A 113 6.74 -8.12 -2.00
CA GLY A 113 5.69 -9.08 -1.68
C GLY A 113 4.33 -8.40 -1.45
N TRP A 114 3.26 -9.08 -1.84
CA TRP A 114 1.89 -8.62 -1.70
C TRP A 114 0.99 -9.71 -1.14
N ASP A 115 -0.10 -9.34 -0.49
CA ASP A 115 -0.97 -10.27 0.24
C ASP A 115 -2.31 -10.52 -0.46
N LEU A 116 -2.40 -10.27 -1.78
CA LEU A 116 -3.60 -10.56 -2.56
C LEU A 116 -3.83 -12.07 -2.71
N GLN A 117 -2.76 -12.79 -2.97
CA GLN A 117 -2.68 -14.26 -3.01
C GLN A 117 -1.33 -14.72 -2.46
N PRO A 118 -1.19 -15.99 -2.04
CA PRO A 118 0.13 -16.54 -1.70
C PRO A 118 1.14 -16.32 -2.83
N SER A 119 2.33 -15.85 -2.48
CA SER A 119 3.43 -15.53 -3.41
C SER A 119 3.17 -14.38 -4.39
N SER A 120 2.03 -13.68 -4.29
CA SER A 120 1.81 -12.49 -5.13
C SER A 120 2.74 -11.34 -4.76
N THR A 121 3.00 -10.49 -5.73
CA THR A 121 3.86 -9.32 -5.59
C THR A 121 3.16 -8.07 -6.11
N MET A 122 3.58 -6.91 -5.62
CA MET A 122 3.16 -5.59 -6.13
C MET A 122 4.36 -4.91 -6.74
N THR A 123 4.21 -4.45 -7.98
CA THR A 123 5.20 -3.64 -8.69
C THR A 123 4.57 -2.30 -9.05
N ASN A 124 5.09 -1.21 -8.49
CA ASN A 124 4.71 0.14 -8.87
C ASN A 124 5.86 0.79 -9.64
N GLY A 125 5.56 1.36 -10.79
CA GLY A 125 6.59 1.96 -11.64
C GLY A 125 6.03 2.67 -12.86
N ASN A 126 6.93 3.27 -13.62
CA ASN A 126 6.62 3.89 -14.91
C ASN A 126 6.52 2.82 -16.00
N VAL A 127 5.54 2.95 -16.87
CA VAL A 127 5.44 2.14 -18.10
C VAL A 127 6.45 2.66 -19.10
N GLU A 128 7.58 1.97 -19.24
CA GLU A 128 8.58 2.27 -20.30
C GLU A 128 8.09 1.81 -21.66
N GLN A 129 7.45 0.64 -21.70
CA GLN A 129 6.88 0.05 -22.92
C GLN A 129 5.54 -0.61 -22.62
N ALA A 130 4.62 -0.49 -23.56
CA ALA A 130 3.36 -1.22 -23.59
C ALA A 130 3.18 -1.79 -24.99
N THR A 131 3.26 -3.11 -25.14
CA THR A 131 3.24 -3.79 -26.43
C THR A 131 2.05 -4.76 -26.47
N PRO A 132 1.20 -4.73 -27.48
CA PRO A 132 0.16 -5.75 -27.67
C PRO A 132 0.77 -7.16 -27.67
N SER A 133 0.10 -8.10 -27.03
CA SER A 133 0.57 -9.49 -26.90
C SER A 133 -0.62 -10.42 -26.78
N GLY A 134 -0.94 -11.16 -27.85
CA GLY A 134 -2.15 -11.99 -27.91
C GLY A 134 -3.40 -11.13 -27.76
N ASP A 135 -4.26 -11.48 -26.80
CA ASP A 135 -5.48 -10.75 -26.43
C ASP A 135 -5.28 -9.66 -25.38
N GLY A 136 -4.01 -9.45 -24.91
CA GLY A 136 -3.66 -8.51 -23.86
C GLY A 136 -2.49 -7.60 -24.22
N GLN A 137 -1.73 -7.20 -23.21
CA GLN A 137 -0.51 -6.39 -23.36
C GLN A 137 0.65 -6.96 -22.54
N THR A 138 1.86 -6.73 -23.00
CA THR A 138 3.08 -6.88 -22.19
C THR A 138 3.60 -5.49 -21.85
N LEU A 139 3.78 -5.25 -20.55
CA LEU A 139 4.34 -4.02 -20.01
C LEU A 139 5.78 -4.24 -19.57
N THR A 140 6.65 -3.25 -19.78
CA THR A 140 7.92 -3.11 -19.08
C THR A 140 7.76 -1.97 -18.09
N LEU A 141 7.76 -2.30 -16.80
CA LEU A 141 7.69 -1.31 -15.72
C LEU A 141 9.08 -1.03 -15.17
N LYS A 142 9.44 0.24 -15.15
CA LYS A 142 10.68 0.73 -14.53
C LYS A 142 10.38 1.39 -13.19
N TYR A 143 11.09 0.99 -12.18
CA TYR A 143 11.02 1.52 -10.82
C TYR A 143 12.43 1.80 -10.30
N LYS A 144 12.53 2.41 -9.11
CA LYS A 144 13.78 2.91 -8.54
C LYS A 144 14.95 1.90 -8.62
N ASP A 145 14.70 0.63 -8.28
CA ASP A 145 15.74 -0.37 -8.10
C ASP A 145 15.78 -1.43 -9.22
N GLY A 146 15.08 -1.19 -10.33
CA GLY A 146 15.08 -2.13 -11.46
C GLY A 146 13.90 -2.00 -12.42
N GLU A 147 13.68 -3.07 -13.16
CA GLU A 147 12.56 -3.19 -14.10
C GLU A 147 11.86 -4.54 -13.98
N LYS A 148 10.63 -4.62 -14.41
CA LYS A 148 9.86 -5.86 -14.44
C LYS A 148 9.03 -5.94 -15.73
N LYS A 149 9.12 -7.10 -16.39
CA LYS A 149 8.27 -7.44 -17.52
C LYS A 149 6.98 -8.07 -17.00
N ILE A 150 5.83 -7.57 -17.43
CA ILE A 150 4.53 -7.98 -16.90
C ILE A 150 3.58 -8.26 -18.05
N SER A 151 3.04 -9.48 -18.11
CA SER A 151 1.93 -9.85 -18.99
C SER A 151 0.61 -9.41 -18.33
N VAL A 152 -0.19 -8.64 -19.04
CA VAL A 152 -1.53 -8.18 -18.63
C VAL A 152 -2.56 -8.78 -19.58
N PRO A 153 -3.23 -9.87 -19.20
CA PRO A 153 -4.32 -10.46 -19.97
C PRO A 153 -5.50 -9.51 -20.18
N ALA A 154 -6.30 -9.73 -21.21
CA ALA A 154 -7.45 -8.88 -21.54
C ALA A 154 -8.53 -8.85 -20.44
N ASP A 155 -8.66 -9.92 -19.68
CA ASP A 155 -9.61 -10.06 -18.57
C ASP A 155 -9.10 -9.50 -17.24
N THR A 156 -7.88 -8.97 -17.22
CA THR A 156 -7.28 -8.38 -16.00
C THR A 156 -8.11 -7.18 -15.53
N PRO A 157 -8.55 -7.14 -14.27
CA PRO A 157 -9.18 -5.95 -13.70
C PRO A 157 -8.22 -4.74 -13.73
N ILE A 158 -8.68 -3.64 -14.33
CA ILE A 158 -7.92 -2.40 -14.41
C ILE A 158 -8.76 -1.28 -13.82
N VAL A 159 -8.18 -0.52 -12.93
CA VAL A 159 -8.82 0.62 -12.28
C VAL A 159 -7.93 1.86 -12.33
N VAL A 160 -8.55 3.02 -12.25
CA VAL A 160 -7.86 4.31 -12.12
C VAL A 160 -8.30 5.00 -10.84
N TYR A 161 -7.35 5.64 -10.16
CA TYR A 161 -7.61 6.46 -8.99
C TYR A 161 -8.16 7.83 -9.40
N VAL A 162 -9.23 8.25 -8.74
CA VAL A 162 -9.83 9.57 -8.90
C VAL A 162 -10.16 10.16 -7.51
N SER A 163 -10.43 11.46 -7.43
CA SER A 163 -10.89 12.07 -6.18
C SER A 163 -12.19 11.42 -5.72
N GLY A 164 -12.26 11.08 -4.44
CA GLY A 164 -13.45 10.58 -3.79
C GLY A 164 -13.96 11.56 -2.72
N GLU A 165 -15.15 11.28 -2.20
CA GLU A 165 -15.81 12.08 -1.18
C GLU A 165 -16.21 11.20 0.01
N LYS A 166 -16.22 11.80 1.22
CA LYS A 166 -16.64 11.09 2.46
C LYS A 166 -18.05 10.53 2.36
N SER A 167 -18.93 11.17 1.60
CA SER A 167 -20.31 10.74 1.30
C SER A 167 -20.40 9.38 0.58
N GLU A 168 -19.32 8.95 -0.05
CA GLU A 168 -19.24 7.63 -0.72
C GLU A 168 -18.99 6.49 0.28
N LEU A 169 -18.52 6.79 1.48
CA LEU A 169 -18.28 5.84 2.56
C LEU A 169 -19.59 5.53 3.29
N LYS A 170 -20.46 4.76 2.66
CA LYS A 170 -21.81 4.41 3.14
C LYS A 170 -22.01 2.89 3.16
N PRO A 171 -23.01 2.38 3.88
CA PRO A 171 -23.33 0.96 3.85
C PRO A 171 -23.41 0.40 2.43
N GLY A 172 -22.79 -0.76 2.20
CA GLY A 172 -22.67 -1.41 0.90
C GLY A 172 -21.47 -0.95 0.07
N ALA A 173 -20.76 0.12 0.43
CA ALA A 173 -19.57 0.55 -0.29
C ALA A 173 -18.41 -0.44 -0.08
N ALA A 174 -17.84 -0.93 -1.18
CA ALA A 174 -16.62 -1.72 -1.15
C ALA A 174 -15.40 -0.83 -0.94
N ILE A 175 -14.54 -1.18 0.02
CA ILE A 175 -13.38 -0.37 0.39
C ILE A 175 -12.09 -1.17 0.47
N PHE A 176 -10.97 -0.43 0.32
CA PHE A 176 -9.63 -0.89 0.63
C PHE A 176 -8.88 0.16 1.44
N ILE A 177 -8.27 -0.26 2.54
CA ILE A 177 -7.38 0.52 3.37
C ILE A 177 -5.99 -0.13 3.31
N ALA A 178 -5.02 0.59 2.78
CA ALA A 178 -3.66 0.06 2.60
C ALA A 178 -2.88 -0.04 3.91
N ALA A 179 -3.15 0.87 4.85
CA ALA A 179 -2.52 0.89 6.16
C ALA A 179 -3.49 1.50 7.19
N ALA A 180 -3.91 0.70 8.14
CA ALA A 180 -4.67 1.12 9.30
C ALA A 180 -3.87 0.78 10.56
N THR A 181 -3.74 1.71 11.48
CA THR A 181 -3.03 1.52 12.74
C THR A 181 -3.97 0.92 13.77
N LYS A 182 -3.55 -0.18 14.39
CA LYS A 182 -4.32 -0.83 15.45
C LYS A 182 -4.17 -0.07 16.76
N GLN A 183 -5.30 0.24 17.39
CA GLN A 183 -5.36 0.88 18.72
C GLN A 183 -5.40 -0.18 19.84
N PRO A 184 -5.10 0.19 21.08
CA PRO A 184 -5.13 -0.75 22.22
C PRO A 184 -6.49 -1.41 22.44
N ASP A 185 -7.59 -0.75 22.10
CA ASP A 185 -8.96 -1.27 22.20
C ASP A 185 -9.36 -2.17 21.02
N GLY A 186 -8.44 -2.42 20.09
CA GLY A 186 -8.66 -3.20 18.88
C GLY A 186 -9.25 -2.42 17.71
N THR A 187 -9.68 -1.18 17.89
CA THR A 187 -10.15 -0.31 16.81
C THR A 187 -8.99 0.04 15.86
N LEU A 188 -9.30 0.17 14.59
CA LEU A 188 -8.34 0.59 13.57
C LEU A 188 -8.53 2.09 13.28
N VAL A 189 -7.45 2.80 13.01
CA VAL A 189 -7.48 4.21 12.61
C VAL A 189 -6.71 4.37 11.30
N THR A 190 -7.28 5.12 10.36
CA THR A 190 -6.60 5.44 9.10
C THR A 190 -6.98 6.85 8.63
N PRO A 191 -6.01 7.63 8.08
CA PRO A 191 -6.31 8.92 7.47
C PRO A 191 -6.75 8.79 6.00
N ARG A 192 -6.76 7.57 5.42
CA ARG A 192 -7.07 7.37 4.00
C ARG A 192 -7.86 6.10 3.76
N VAL A 193 -8.89 6.21 2.93
CA VAL A 193 -9.71 5.09 2.47
C VAL A 193 -9.84 5.13 0.95
N ASN A 194 -9.70 3.97 0.31
CA ASN A 194 -10.01 3.81 -1.10
C ASN A 194 -11.41 3.18 -1.22
N VAL A 195 -12.29 3.77 -2.03
CA VAL A 195 -13.66 3.31 -2.24
C VAL A 195 -13.89 2.97 -3.71
N GLY A 196 -14.60 1.88 -3.99
CA GLY A 196 -14.94 1.48 -5.35
C GLY A 196 -16.20 2.15 -5.87
N ARG A 197 -16.12 2.79 -7.03
CA ARG A 197 -17.29 3.29 -7.80
C ARG A 197 -17.68 2.28 -8.85
N GLY A 198 -18.68 1.45 -8.56
CA GLY A 198 -19.11 0.38 -9.47
C GLY A 198 -18.09 -0.74 -9.69
N VAL A 199 -17.00 -0.73 -8.93
CA VAL A 199 -15.98 -1.80 -8.89
C VAL A 199 -15.66 -2.10 -7.44
N ALA A 200 -15.30 -3.32 -7.11
CA ALA A 200 -14.64 -3.61 -5.85
C ALA A 200 -13.19 -3.13 -5.98
N PRO A 201 -12.63 -2.40 -4.98
CA PRO A 201 -11.21 -2.12 -4.98
C PRO A 201 -10.43 -3.43 -5.08
N PRO A 202 -9.62 -3.61 -6.14
CA PRO A 202 -9.01 -4.92 -6.38
C PRO A 202 -7.93 -5.22 -5.33
N MET A 203 -7.16 -4.39 -4.87
CA MET A 203 -6.01 -4.57 -3.97
C MET A 203 -6.22 -5.42 -2.73
#